data_074fa6e4c5c2a8fafe3d0e6ab2fa5371
#
_entry.id   074fa6e4c5c2a8fafe3d0e6ab2fa5371
#
_cell.length_a   1.000
_cell.length_b   1.000
_cell.length_c   1.000
_cell.angle_alpha   90.00
_cell.angle_beta   90.00
_cell.angle_gamma   90.00
#
_symmetry.space_group_name_H-M   'P 1'
#
loop_
_entity.id
_entity.type
_entity.pdbx_description
1 polymer ?
#
loop_
_entity_poly.entity_id
_entity_poly.type
_entity_poly.pdbx_seq_one_letter_code
_entity_poly.pdbx_strand_id
1 'polypeptide(L)'
;MGDAADGAVESALVFAGSQASAYLIGAVSAGIIVLVLVLWVFSALGSYIGYGGFKARRRNNRIEVEYGLLQHTFQGIDIDRVQSVVVKQSFIRRLLGYCELSLGKIDAATGEDSSNKQNTLANQGIIIHPFVKMNRVPEILAGLVPEFSDLPQQAKPVAKVALRRAVLRQSIWFGGGFWLAVVVTVCLVVFGWVNGEVATGGIELDSEDLFLLSIGWNVIVVGGYALAAVLFIVDIVNAVLWARESSFAYNHRFMQVSNGGLSRETVSFPRQKIQFGCTKSNPLQRRAGTDTLLATTAAGSGGTTTTLIDASHADAMAWLDWLKPGGNQ
;
A
#
# COMPACT_ATOMS: atom_id res chain seq x y z
N MET A 1 64.97 -16.75 -0.29
CA MET A 1 64.73 -15.31 -0.25
C MET A 1 63.69 -14.86 -1.27
N GLY A 2 63.36 -15.73 -2.24
CA GLY A 2 62.28 -15.50 -3.24
C GLY A 2 60.88 -15.59 -2.68
N ASP A 3 60.54 -16.62 -1.90
CA ASP A 3 59.19 -16.90 -1.41
C ASP A 3 58.58 -15.79 -0.52
N ALA A 4 59.37 -15.04 0.20
CA ALA A 4 58.87 -13.92 1.05
C ALA A 4 58.53 -12.68 0.20
N ALA A 5 59.20 -12.50 -0.93
CA ALA A 5 58.90 -11.38 -1.83
C ALA A 5 57.66 -11.65 -2.66
N ASP A 6 57.45 -12.89 -3.09
CA ASP A 6 56.27 -13.30 -3.88
C ASP A 6 54.99 -13.25 -3.02
N GLY A 7 55.05 -13.67 -1.76
CA GLY A 7 53.91 -13.53 -0.83
C GLY A 7 53.56 -12.08 -0.47
N ALA A 8 54.55 -11.17 -0.43
CA ALA A 8 54.30 -9.74 -0.22
C ALA A 8 53.65 -9.08 -1.44
N VAL A 9 54.01 -9.47 -2.64
CA VAL A 9 53.42 -8.97 -3.88
C VAL A 9 51.96 -9.47 -4.02
N GLU A 10 51.74 -10.74 -3.73
CA GLU A 10 50.37 -11.32 -3.79
C GLU A 10 49.43 -10.69 -2.75
N SER A 11 49.91 -10.47 -1.51
CA SER A 11 49.11 -9.77 -0.50
C SER A 11 48.82 -8.30 -0.86
N ALA A 12 49.74 -7.61 -1.50
CA ALA A 12 49.55 -6.24 -1.98
C ALA A 12 48.57 -6.16 -3.13
N LEU A 13 48.58 -7.14 -4.05
CA LEU A 13 47.61 -7.22 -5.17
C LEU A 13 46.18 -7.54 -4.66
N VAL A 14 46.04 -8.46 -3.72
CA VAL A 14 44.75 -8.77 -3.07
C VAL A 14 44.21 -7.56 -2.34
N PHE A 15 45.05 -6.81 -1.61
CA PHE A 15 44.67 -5.58 -0.92
C PHE A 15 44.26 -4.47 -1.90
N ALA A 16 45.00 -4.27 -2.96
CA ALA A 16 44.67 -3.30 -4.01
C ALA A 16 43.36 -3.66 -4.72
N GLY A 17 43.14 -4.97 -5.02
CA GLY A 17 41.91 -5.47 -5.60
C GLY A 17 40.68 -5.25 -4.68
N SER A 18 40.84 -5.47 -3.37
CA SER A 18 39.76 -5.24 -2.40
C SER A 18 39.40 -3.76 -2.25
N GLN A 19 40.39 -2.86 -2.32
CA GLN A 19 40.14 -1.42 -2.33
C GLN A 19 39.43 -0.98 -3.61
N ALA A 20 39.87 -1.44 -4.75
CA ALA A 20 39.25 -1.12 -6.05
C ALA A 20 37.78 -1.59 -6.11
N SER A 21 37.49 -2.78 -5.61
CA SER A 21 36.11 -3.30 -5.54
C SER A 21 35.23 -2.48 -4.58
N ALA A 22 35.74 -2.05 -3.44
CA ALA A 22 35.03 -1.20 -2.51
C ALA A 22 34.69 0.18 -3.11
N TYR A 23 35.64 0.78 -3.85
CA TYR A 23 35.37 2.04 -4.58
C TYR A 23 34.33 1.85 -5.70
N LEU A 24 34.37 0.76 -6.45
CA LEU A 24 33.37 0.47 -7.49
C LEU A 24 31.98 0.27 -6.89
N ILE A 25 31.84 -0.49 -5.81
CA ILE A 25 30.58 -0.68 -5.10
C ILE A 25 30.07 0.67 -4.54
N GLY A 26 30.97 1.48 -3.97
CA GLY A 26 30.63 2.82 -3.49
C GLY A 26 30.17 3.76 -4.62
N ALA A 27 30.84 3.76 -5.75
CA ALA A 27 30.48 4.58 -6.91
C ALA A 27 29.14 4.13 -7.54
N VAL A 28 28.92 2.82 -7.67
CA VAL A 28 27.65 2.28 -8.20
C VAL A 28 26.50 2.59 -7.25
N SER A 29 26.66 2.41 -5.92
CA SER A 29 25.64 2.73 -4.95
C SER A 29 25.33 4.22 -4.91
N ALA A 30 26.34 5.09 -4.97
CA ALA A 30 26.15 6.55 -5.08
C ALA A 30 25.41 6.92 -6.37
N GLY A 31 25.76 6.30 -7.50
CA GLY A 31 25.07 6.50 -8.79
C GLY A 31 23.59 6.09 -8.72
N ILE A 32 23.27 4.96 -8.09
CA ILE A 32 21.90 4.51 -7.89
C ILE A 32 21.13 5.51 -6.99
N ILE A 33 21.72 5.99 -5.91
CA ILE A 33 21.10 6.98 -5.02
C ILE A 33 20.79 8.28 -5.79
N VAL A 34 21.75 8.78 -6.55
CA VAL A 34 21.54 9.99 -7.37
C VAL A 34 20.44 9.75 -8.40
N LEU A 35 20.43 8.62 -9.09
CA LEU A 35 19.38 8.25 -10.05
C LEU A 35 17.98 8.23 -9.38
N VAL A 36 17.87 7.60 -8.22
CA VAL A 36 16.61 7.54 -7.45
C VAL A 36 16.15 8.96 -7.05
N LEU A 37 17.06 9.81 -6.60
CA LEU A 37 16.75 11.21 -6.24
C LEU A 37 16.28 12.00 -7.46
N VAL A 38 16.94 11.85 -8.61
CA VAL A 38 16.55 12.51 -9.86
C VAL A 38 15.15 12.05 -10.29
N LEU A 39 14.89 10.74 -10.31
CA LEU A 39 13.57 10.19 -10.64
C LEU A 39 12.49 10.69 -9.67
N TRP A 40 12.82 10.82 -8.39
CA TRP A 40 11.91 11.35 -7.37
C TRP A 40 11.57 12.82 -7.61
N VAL A 41 12.56 13.65 -7.95
CA VAL A 41 12.34 15.08 -8.32
C VAL A 41 11.46 15.19 -9.57
N PHE A 42 11.73 14.39 -10.62
CA PHE A 42 10.89 14.38 -11.83
C PHE A 42 9.46 13.93 -11.53
N SER A 43 9.27 12.92 -10.66
CA SER A 43 7.95 12.48 -10.22
C SER A 43 7.21 13.57 -9.45
N ALA A 44 7.90 14.30 -8.57
CA ALA A 44 7.33 15.42 -7.82
C ALA A 44 6.93 16.59 -8.73
N LEU A 45 7.78 16.94 -9.71
CA LEU A 45 7.49 17.94 -10.73
C LEU A 45 6.30 17.54 -11.59
N GLY A 46 6.23 16.28 -12.04
CA GLY A 46 5.09 15.75 -12.79
C GLY A 46 3.78 15.84 -12.00
N SER A 47 3.82 15.52 -10.73
CA SER A 47 2.65 15.66 -9.83
C SER A 47 2.26 17.13 -9.64
N TYR A 48 3.22 18.04 -9.48
CA TYR A 48 2.98 19.46 -9.35
C TYR A 48 2.33 20.05 -10.61
N ILE A 49 2.82 19.67 -11.77
CA ILE A 49 2.25 20.11 -13.07
C ILE A 49 0.84 19.54 -13.26
N GLY A 50 0.63 18.27 -12.93
CA GLY A 50 -0.65 17.56 -13.09
C GLY A 50 -1.74 18.10 -12.18
N TYR A 51 -1.42 18.42 -10.93
CA TYR A 51 -2.39 18.89 -9.92
C TYR A 51 -2.30 20.39 -9.63
N GLY A 52 -1.45 21.14 -10.33
CA GLY A 52 -1.30 22.57 -10.12
C GLY A 52 -2.58 23.34 -10.46
N GLY A 53 -2.84 24.45 -9.76
CA GLY A 53 -4.03 25.25 -9.97
C GLY A 53 -5.34 24.61 -9.51
N PHE A 54 -5.27 23.59 -8.64
CA PHE A 54 -6.43 22.84 -8.17
C PHE A 54 -7.48 23.73 -7.51
N LYS A 55 -8.74 23.66 -8.00
CA LYS A 55 -9.90 24.37 -7.48
C LYS A 55 -11.09 23.45 -7.41
N ALA A 56 -11.70 23.32 -6.23
CA ALA A 56 -12.97 22.63 -6.06
C ALA A 56 -14.03 23.64 -5.64
N ARG A 57 -15.17 23.63 -6.31
CA ARG A 57 -16.30 24.55 -6.05
C ARG A 57 -17.59 23.77 -6.03
N ARG A 58 -18.52 24.19 -5.15
CA ARG A 58 -19.91 23.77 -5.20
C ARG A 58 -20.74 24.79 -5.94
N ARG A 59 -21.49 24.35 -6.94
CA ARG A 59 -22.44 25.16 -7.67
C ARG A 59 -23.82 24.46 -7.61
N ASN A 60 -24.70 24.96 -6.78
CA ASN A 60 -26.00 24.36 -6.50
C ASN A 60 -25.86 22.89 -6.04
N ASN A 61 -26.37 21.93 -6.83
CA ASN A 61 -26.35 20.50 -6.57
C ASN A 61 -25.19 19.78 -7.26
N ARG A 62 -24.14 20.54 -7.72
CA ARG A 62 -23.02 19.98 -8.45
C ARG A 62 -21.71 20.42 -7.83
N ILE A 63 -20.76 19.48 -7.74
CA ILE A 63 -19.37 19.73 -7.36
C ILE A 63 -18.54 19.78 -8.63
N GLU A 64 -17.84 20.86 -8.84
CA GLU A 64 -16.97 21.11 -9.97
C GLU A 64 -15.52 21.18 -9.48
N VAL A 65 -14.65 20.43 -10.15
CA VAL A 65 -13.21 20.36 -9.85
C VAL A 65 -12.44 20.69 -11.10
N GLU A 66 -11.53 21.63 -10.97
CA GLU A 66 -10.65 22.10 -12.04
C GLU A 66 -9.20 21.97 -11.58
N TYR A 67 -8.34 21.38 -12.39
CA TYR A 67 -6.92 21.22 -12.08
C TYR A 67 -6.07 21.04 -13.33
N GLY A 68 -4.74 21.21 -13.15
CA GLY A 68 -3.72 21.07 -14.19
C GLY A 68 -3.16 22.41 -14.64
N LEU A 69 -1.83 22.49 -14.76
CA LEU A 69 -1.14 23.70 -15.24
C LEU A 69 -0.99 23.72 -16.75
N LEU A 70 -0.66 22.59 -17.36
CA LEU A 70 -0.46 22.46 -18.80
C LEU A 70 -1.73 21.96 -19.50
N GLN A 71 -2.35 20.95 -18.93
CA GLN A 71 -3.61 20.41 -19.44
C GLN A 71 -4.70 20.64 -18.40
N HIS A 72 -5.60 21.56 -18.69
CA HIS A 72 -6.74 21.83 -17.81
C HIS A 72 -7.75 20.70 -17.88
N THR A 73 -7.97 20.06 -16.74
CA THR A 73 -8.99 19.04 -16.57
C THR A 73 -10.14 19.61 -15.77
N PHE A 74 -11.34 19.55 -16.33
CA PHE A 74 -12.58 19.92 -15.66
C PHE A 74 -13.42 18.68 -15.41
N GLN A 75 -13.81 18.46 -14.16
CA GLN A 75 -14.68 17.36 -13.75
C GLN A 75 -15.84 17.90 -12.93
N GLY A 76 -17.02 17.35 -13.12
CA GLY A 76 -18.19 17.73 -12.35
C GLY A 76 -19.01 16.49 -11.97
N ILE A 77 -19.54 16.48 -10.74
CA ILE A 77 -20.41 15.43 -10.24
C ILE A 77 -21.62 16.03 -9.56
N ASP A 78 -22.80 15.47 -9.83
CA ASP A 78 -24.02 15.80 -9.11
C ASP A 78 -23.95 15.13 -7.72
N ILE A 79 -24.36 15.85 -6.68
CA ILE A 79 -24.28 15.38 -5.28
C ILE A 79 -25.06 14.07 -5.09
N ASP A 80 -26.18 13.91 -5.78
CA ASP A 80 -27.01 12.70 -5.73
C ASP A 80 -26.29 11.44 -6.22
N ARG A 81 -25.27 11.61 -7.08
CA ARG A 81 -24.43 10.53 -7.60
C ARG A 81 -23.26 10.17 -6.69
N VAL A 82 -23.00 10.97 -5.66
CA VAL A 82 -21.96 10.67 -4.66
C VAL A 82 -22.41 9.50 -3.80
N GLN A 83 -21.59 8.45 -3.80
CA GLN A 83 -21.85 7.23 -3.04
C GLN A 83 -21.06 7.17 -1.74
N SER A 84 -19.88 7.75 -1.73
CA SER A 84 -18.98 7.71 -0.58
C SER A 84 -18.01 8.88 -0.58
N VAL A 85 -17.53 9.20 0.61
CA VAL A 85 -16.38 10.08 0.82
C VAL A 85 -15.19 9.20 1.23
N VAL A 86 -14.07 9.37 0.56
CA VAL A 86 -12.86 8.59 0.81
C VAL A 86 -11.72 9.51 1.18
N VAL A 87 -11.12 9.25 2.33
CA VAL A 87 -9.93 9.94 2.84
C VAL A 87 -8.76 8.96 2.78
N LYS A 88 -7.75 9.27 1.95
CA LYS A 88 -6.56 8.44 1.79
C LYS A 88 -5.32 9.14 2.32
N GLN A 89 -4.54 8.42 3.10
CA GLN A 89 -3.25 8.86 3.60
C GLN A 89 -2.19 7.81 3.25
N SER A 90 -1.30 8.10 2.32
CA SER A 90 -0.08 7.31 2.13
C SER A 90 0.88 7.55 3.31
N PHE A 91 1.87 6.68 3.47
CA PHE A 91 2.84 6.76 4.57
C PHE A 91 3.46 8.15 4.72
N ILE A 92 3.96 8.73 3.64
CA ILE A 92 4.59 10.07 3.64
C ILE A 92 3.57 11.16 3.96
N ARG A 93 2.37 11.12 3.35
CA ARG A 93 1.30 12.09 3.64
C ARG A 93 0.88 12.03 5.11
N ARG A 94 0.86 10.85 5.69
CA ARG A 94 0.52 10.63 7.10
C ARG A 94 1.57 11.23 8.03
N LEU A 95 2.86 11.02 7.75
CA LEU A 95 3.96 11.61 8.51
C LEU A 95 3.89 13.15 8.53
N LEU A 96 3.47 13.74 7.41
CA LEU A 96 3.31 15.18 7.26
C LEU A 96 1.93 15.71 7.72
N GLY A 97 1.01 14.82 8.14
CA GLY A 97 -0.35 15.19 8.57
C GLY A 97 -1.30 15.57 7.43
N TYR A 98 -0.99 15.18 6.19
CA TYR A 98 -1.81 15.44 5.02
C TYR A 98 -2.59 14.21 4.56
N CYS A 99 -3.66 14.46 3.81
CA CYS A 99 -4.49 13.41 3.19
C CYS A 99 -4.97 13.86 1.80
N GLU A 100 -5.47 12.90 1.07
CA GLU A 100 -6.22 13.08 -0.16
C GLU A 100 -7.71 12.87 0.14
N LEU A 101 -8.54 13.78 -0.33
CA LEU A 101 -9.98 13.71 -0.20
C LEU A 101 -10.61 13.48 -1.57
N SER A 102 -11.37 12.39 -1.69
CA SER A 102 -12.06 12.01 -2.93
C SER A 102 -13.49 11.57 -2.68
N LEU A 103 -14.33 11.68 -3.71
CA LEU A 103 -15.72 11.22 -3.71
C LEU A 103 -15.85 9.98 -4.58
N GLY A 104 -16.42 8.92 -4.04
CA GLY A 104 -16.83 7.75 -4.81
C GLY A 104 -18.10 8.07 -5.61
N LYS A 105 -18.07 7.85 -6.92
CA LYS A 105 -19.19 8.08 -7.85
C LYS A 105 -19.74 6.76 -8.39
N ILE A 106 -20.99 6.79 -8.84
CA ILE A 106 -21.53 5.74 -9.71
C ILE A 106 -20.94 5.96 -11.09
N ASP A 107 -20.16 5.03 -11.61
CA ASP A 107 -19.85 4.98 -13.02
C ASP A 107 -20.97 4.23 -13.72
N ALA A 108 -21.57 4.85 -14.74
CA ALA A 108 -22.35 4.12 -15.70
C ALA A 108 -21.42 3.08 -16.33
N ALA A 109 -21.79 1.80 -16.22
CA ALA A 109 -21.10 0.73 -16.92
C ALA A 109 -21.25 0.99 -18.44
N THR A 110 -20.35 1.77 -19.00
CA THR A 110 -20.11 1.75 -20.45
C THR A 110 -19.37 0.44 -20.68
N GLY A 111 -20.15 -0.58 -21.10
CA GLY A 111 -19.58 -1.79 -21.66
C GLY A 111 -18.63 -1.38 -22.76
N GLU A 112 -17.49 -2.00 -22.77
CA GLU A 112 -16.41 -2.10 -23.75
C GLU A 112 -15.06 -1.67 -23.22
N ASP A 113 -14.15 -2.64 -23.30
CA ASP A 113 -12.70 -2.59 -23.14
C ASP A 113 -12.08 -2.50 -21.73
N SER A 114 -12.08 -3.66 -21.09
CA SER A 114 -11.24 -3.97 -19.92
C SER A 114 -9.72 -4.11 -20.23
N SER A 115 -9.24 -3.68 -21.40
CA SER A 115 -7.84 -3.85 -21.81
C SER A 115 -6.94 -2.64 -21.60
N ASN A 116 -7.45 -1.48 -21.14
CA ASN A 116 -6.63 -0.28 -21.00
C ASN A 116 -6.48 0.13 -19.52
N LYS A 117 -5.37 -0.32 -18.91
CA LYS A 117 -4.95 0.03 -17.52
C LYS A 117 -4.72 1.52 -17.26
N GLN A 118 -4.87 2.38 -18.26
CA GLN A 118 -4.68 3.83 -18.12
C GLN A 118 -5.91 4.57 -17.57
N ASN A 119 -7.08 3.94 -17.48
CA ASN A 119 -8.31 4.57 -16.95
C ASN A 119 -8.52 4.36 -15.44
N THR A 120 -7.47 4.02 -14.69
CA THR A 120 -7.55 3.82 -13.22
C THR A 120 -7.98 5.08 -12.47
N LEU A 121 -7.74 6.26 -13.02
CA LEU A 121 -8.17 7.54 -12.42
C LEU A 121 -9.66 7.81 -12.59
N ALA A 122 -10.27 7.32 -13.67
CA ALA A 122 -11.71 7.46 -13.91
C ALA A 122 -12.53 6.58 -12.96
N ASN A 123 -11.99 5.40 -12.58
CA ASN A 123 -12.67 4.43 -11.71
C ASN A 123 -12.51 4.72 -10.21
N GLN A 124 -11.64 5.64 -9.80
CA GLN A 124 -11.34 5.93 -8.39
C GLN A 124 -12.22 7.03 -7.76
N GLY A 125 -13.15 7.61 -8.52
CA GLY A 125 -13.94 8.74 -8.03
C GLY A 125 -13.31 10.11 -8.37
N ILE A 126 -13.95 11.18 -7.92
CA ILE A 126 -13.47 12.55 -8.14
C ILE A 126 -12.64 13.00 -6.96
N ILE A 127 -11.40 13.40 -7.20
CA ILE A 127 -10.54 13.99 -6.17
C ILE A 127 -11.04 15.41 -5.92
N ILE A 128 -11.48 15.69 -4.68
CA ILE A 128 -11.87 17.03 -4.25
C ILE A 128 -10.65 17.85 -3.83
N HIS A 129 -9.69 17.20 -3.18
CA HIS A 129 -8.46 17.85 -2.75
C HIS A 129 -7.32 16.82 -2.67
N PRO A 130 -6.28 16.96 -3.52
CA PRO A 130 -5.20 15.97 -3.58
C PRO A 130 -4.26 16.03 -2.38
N PHE A 131 -4.17 17.18 -1.70
CA PHE A 131 -3.20 17.40 -0.63
C PHE A 131 -3.72 18.40 0.42
N VAL A 132 -4.45 17.92 1.42
CA VAL A 132 -5.06 18.73 2.47
C VAL A 132 -4.62 18.26 3.85
N LYS A 133 -4.49 19.18 4.80
CA LYS A 133 -4.25 18.82 6.21
C LYS A 133 -5.46 18.08 6.79
N MET A 134 -5.22 16.98 7.51
CA MET A 134 -6.27 16.14 8.07
C MET A 134 -7.26 16.92 8.97
N ASN A 135 -6.78 17.91 9.69
CA ASN A 135 -7.61 18.74 10.57
C ASN A 135 -8.59 19.66 9.81
N ARG A 136 -8.34 19.93 8.52
CA ARG A 136 -9.23 20.77 7.69
C ARG A 136 -10.27 19.96 6.91
N VAL A 137 -10.19 18.64 6.95
CA VAL A 137 -11.14 17.77 6.23
C VAL A 137 -12.58 18.02 6.66
N PRO A 138 -12.94 18.13 7.96
CA PRO A 138 -14.32 18.40 8.37
C PRO A 138 -14.83 19.74 7.85
N GLU A 139 -14.01 20.80 7.84
CA GLU A 139 -14.33 22.13 7.33
C GLU A 139 -14.64 22.08 5.82
N ILE A 140 -13.79 21.39 5.06
CA ILE A 140 -13.96 21.25 3.61
C ILE A 140 -15.20 20.42 3.27
N LEU A 141 -15.46 19.33 4.02
CA LEU A 141 -16.68 18.55 3.85
C LEU A 141 -17.92 19.37 4.17
N ALA A 142 -17.94 20.13 5.26
CA ALA A 142 -19.04 20.98 5.59
C ALA A 142 -19.33 22.07 4.53
N GLY A 143 -18.29 22.56 3.86
CA GLY A 143 -18.42 23.55 2.80
C GLY A 143 -18.83 22.99 1.44
N LEU A 144 -18.30 21.85 1.04
CA LEU A 144 -18.53 21.25 -0.28
C LEU A 144 -19.65 20.21 -0.30
N VAL A 145 -19.74 19.38 0.76
CA VAL A 145 -20.67 18.25 0.85
C VAL A 145 -21.28 18.20 2.25
N PRO A 146 -22.08 19.21 2.67
CA PRO A 146 -22.67 19.24 4.00
C PRO A 146 -23.58 18.04 4.27
N GLU A 147 -24.05 17.35 3.22
CA GLU A 147 -24.80 16.11 3.33
C GLU A 147 -24.00 15.00 4.04
N PHE A 148 -22.66 15.09 4.04
CA PHE A 148 -21.73 14.16 4.69
C PHE A 148 -21.12 14.75 5.97
N SER A 149 -21.70 15.77 6.59
CA SER A 149 -21.16 16.36 7.82
C SER A 149 -21.44 15.53 9.07
N ASP A 150 -22.51 14.73 9.07
CA ASP A 150 -22.93 13.91 10.23
C ASP A 150 -22.26 12.53 10.24
N LEU A 151 -20.92 12.52 10.21
CA LEU A 151 -20.16 11.27 10.24
C LEU A 151 -20.12 10.68 11.66
N PRO A 152 -20.15 9.34 11.80
CA PRO A 152 -20.10 8.69 13.11
C PRO A 152 -18.77 8.95 13.82
N GLN A 153 -18.82 9.35 15.09
CA GLN A 153 -17.63 9.68 15.88
C GLN A 153 -17.13 8.50 16.72
N GLN A 154 -18.03 7.59 17.11
CA GLN A 154 -17.68 6.45 17.95
C GLN A 154 -17.16 5.28 17.09
N ALA A 155 -15.84 5.21 16.93
CA ALA A 155 -15.22 4.14 16.19
C ALA A 155 -15.05 2.89 17.06
N LYS A 156 -15.51 1.75 16.56
CA LYS A 156 -15.31 0.42 17.15
C LYS A 156 -14.03 -0.19 16.53
N PRO A 157 -12.99 -0.44 17.33
CA PRO A 157 -11.75 -1.04 16.85
C PRO A 157 -11.97 -2.50 16.46
N VAL A 158 -11.05 -3.06 15.68
CA VAL A 158 -10.99 -4.51 15.44
C VAL A 158 -10.71 -5.27 16.72
N ALA A 159 -11.05 -6.55 16.76
CA ALA A 159 -10.86 -7.39 17.95
C ALA A 159 -9.38 -7.46 18.37
N LYS A 160 -9.10 -7.55 19.67
CA LYS A 160 -7.72 -7.64 20.20
C LYS A 160 -6.92 -8.81 19.60
N VAL A 161 -7.59 -9.90 19.27
CA VAL A 161 -6.98 -11.07 18.60
C VAL A 161 -6.54 -10.77 17.17
N ALA A 162 -7.10 -9.73 16.55
CA ALA A 162 -6.76 -9.31 15.18
C ALA A 162 -5.27 -8.98 15.02
N LEU A 163 -4.59 -8.47 16.06
CA LEU A 163 -3.17 -8.16 16.01
C LEU A 163 -2.31 -9.37 15.63
N ARG A 164 -2.43 -10.47 16.37
CA ARG A 164 -1.64 -11.69 16.10
C ARG A 164 -1.92 -12.25 14.71
N ARG A 165 -3.18 -12.22 14.32
CA ARG A 165 -3.63 -12.70 13.00
C ARG A 165 -3.17 -11.80 11.88
N ALA A 166 -3.19 -10.47 12.06
CA ALA A 166 -2.68 -9.51 11.10
C ALA A 166 -1.18 -9.70 10.87
N VAL A 167 -0.40 -9.88 11.96
CA VAL A 167 1.04 -10.14 11.87
C VAL A 167 1.30 -11.42 11.07
N LEU A 168 0.68 -12.54 11.43
CA LEU A 168 0.87 -13.81 10.71
C LEU A 168 0.45 -13.70 9.24
N ARG A 169 -0.68 -13.06 8.96
CA ARG A 169 -1.18 -12.88 7.59
C ARG A 169 -0.27 -12.00 6.76
N GLN A 170 0.12 -10.83 7.28
CA GLN A 170 0.89 -9.85 6.51
C GLN A 170 2.37 -10.19 6.44
N SER A 171 2.96 -10.84 7.47
CA SER A 171 4.39 -11.15 7.46
C SER A 171 4.72 -12.50 6.81
N ILE A 172 3.84 -13.51 6.92
CA ILE A 172 4.13 -14.85 6.40
C ILE A 172 3.39 -15.10 5.08
N TRP A 173 2.04 -14.94 5.05
CA TRP A 173 1.26 -15.29 3.86
C TRP A 173 1.41 -14.29 2.71
N PHE A 174 1.41 -12.99 3.01
CA PHE A 174 1.47 -11.92 2.04
C PHE A 174 2.73 -11.05 2.18
N GLY A 175 3.61 -11.36 3.13
CA GLY A 175 4.80 -10.57 3.43
C GLY A 175 5.88 -10.72 2.36
N GLY A 176 6.32 -9.60 1.79
CA GLY A 176 7.39 -9.58 0.81
C GLY A 176 8.73 -10.05 1.39
N GLY A 177 8.99 -9.74 2.67
CA GLY A 177 10.22 -10.11 3.34
C GLY A 177 10.39 -11.62 3.51
N PHE A 178 9.35 -12.32 3.96
CA PHE A 178 9.39 -13.78 4.13
C PHE A 178 9.62 -14.50 2.79
N TRP A 179 8.85 -14.15 1.75
CA TRP A 179 8.99 -14.81 0.45
C TRP A 179 10.31 -14.49 -0.24
N LEU A 180 10.83 -13.27 -0.06
CA LEU A 180 12.17 -12.94 -0.56
C LEU A 180 13.25 -13.79 0.12
N ALA A 181 13.17 -13.98 1.44
CA ALA A 181 14.09 -14.87 2.16
C ALA A 181 14.01 -16.32 1.65
N VAL A 182 12.78 -16.82 1.39
CA VAL A 182 12.58 -18.17 0.80
C VAL A 182 13.22 -18.25 -0.58
N VAL A 183 13.01 -17.25 -1.45
CA VAL A 183 13.62 -17.23 -2.79
C VAL A 183 15.15 -17.22 -2.71
N VAL A 184 15.74 -16.36 -1.86
CA VAL A 184 17.20 -16.32 -1.67
C VAL A 184 17.73 -17.67 -1.16
N THR A 185 17.00 -18.32 -0.22
CA THR A 185 17.38 -19.65 0.28
C THR A 185 17.33 -20.70 -0.81
N VAL A 186 16.27 -20.73 -1.62
CA VAL A 186 16.17 -21.66 -2.76
C VAL A 186 17.29 -21.42 -3.77
N CYS A 187 17.58 -20.15 -4.10
CA CYS A 187 18.70 -19.82 -4.98
C CYS A 187 20.05 -20.30 -4.41
N LEU A 188 20.25 -20.16 -3.09
CA LEU A 188 21.46 -20.68 -2.41
C LEU A 188 21.58 -22.20 -2.54
N VAL A 189 20.51 -22.94 -2.32
CA VAL A 189 20.50 -24.39 -2.40
C VAL A 189 20.77 -24.85 -3.83
N VAL A 190 20.09 -24.23 -4.81
CA VAL A 190 20.27 -24.56 -6.24
C VAL A 190 21.69 -24.24 -6.68
N PHE A 191 22.23 -23.08 -6.31
CA PHE A 191 23.61 -22.70 -6.65
C PHE A 191 24.64 -23.63 -6.00
N GLY A 192 24.43 -24.03 -4.73
CA GLY A 192 25.27 -24.99 -4.06
C GLY A 192 25.25 -26.38 -4.73
N TRP A 193 24.06 -26.81 -5.20
CA TRP A 193 23.92 -28.06 -5.95
C TRP A 193 24.63 -27.99 -7.32
N VAL A 194 24.41 -26.90 -8.07
CA VAL A 194 25.08 -26.69 -9.38
C VAL A 194 26.60 -26.64 -9.24
N ASN A 195 27.12 -25.92 -8.22
CA ASN A 195 28.57 -25.88 -7.95
C ASN A 195 29.13 -27.27 -7.58
N GLY A 196 28.36 -28.09 -6.87
CA GLY A 196 28.72 -29.47 -6.58
C GLY A 196 28.88 -30.32 -7.85
N GLU A 197 27.96 -30.18 -8.80
CA GLU A 197 28.00 -30.85 -10.09
C GLU A 197 29.17 -30.35 -10.96
N VAL A 198 29.42 -29.04 -10.98
CA VAL A 198 30.56 -28.41 -11.68
C VAL A 198 31.90 -28.91 -11.12
N ALA A 199 32.01 -29.02 -9.80
CA ALA A 199 33.23 -29.53 -9.13
C ALA A 199 33.50 -31.01 -9.42
N THR A 200 32.47 -31.81 -9.79
CA THR A 200 32.61 -33.25 -10.07
C THR A 200 32.79 -33.61 -11.54
N GLY A 201 32.57 -32.68 -12.48
CA GLY A 201 32.47 -33.16 -13.86
C GLY A 201 32.61 -32.23 -15.03
N GLY A 202 33.30 -31.11 -14.96
CA GLY A 202 33.70 -30.69 -16.24
C GLY A 202 33.39 -29.33 -16.83
N ILE A 203 33.27 -28.30 -16.03
CA ILE A 203 33.46 -26.94 -16.53
C ILE A 203 34.70 -26.39 -15.84
N GLU A 204 35.83 -26.32 -16.59
CA GLU A 204 37.00 -25.60 -16.13
C GLU A 204 36.73 -24.11 -16.21
N LEU A 205 36.38 -23.49 -15.08
CA LEU A 205 36.37 -22.05 -14.93
C LEU A 205 37.72 -21.60 -14.41
N ASP A 206 38.25 -20.52 -14.95
CA ASP A 206 39.50 -19.93 -14.49
C ASP A 206 39.34 -19.45 -13.03
N SER A 207 40.46 -19.50 -12.28
CA SER A 207 40.46 -19.13 -10.84
C SER A 207 39.99 -17.69 -10.57
N GLU A 208 40.23 -16.79 -11.52
CA GLU A 208 39.75 -15.39 -11.44
C GLU A 208 38.22 -15.31 -11.62
N ASP A 209 37.64 -16.06 -12.52
CA ASP A 209 36.19 -16.10 -12.74
C ASP A 209 35.45 -16.71 -11.53
N LEU A 210 36.00 -17.77 -10.94
CA LEU A 210 35.47 -18.37 -9.72
C LEU A 210 35.50 -17.41 -8.53
N PHE A 211 36.55 -16.61 -8.39
CA PHE A 211 36.68 -15.60 -7.34
C PHE A 211 35.66 -14.48 -7.49
N LEU A 212 35.53 -13.92 -8.71
CA LEU A 212 34.52 -12.87 -8.99
C LEU A 212 33.09 -13.37 -8.82
N LEU A 213 32.81 -14.61 -9.25
CA LEU A 213 31.51 -15.26 -9.04
C LEU A 213 31.20 -15.46 -7.55
N SER A 214 32.19 -15.86 -6.75
CA SER A 214 32.00 -16.06 -5.30
C SER A 214 31.74 -14.76 -4.55
N ILE A 215 32.45 -13.68 -4.88
CA ILE A 215 32.22 -12.35 -4.28
C ILE A 215 30.85 -11.83 -4.69
N GLY A 216 30.53 -11.83 -5.98
CA GLY A 216 29.24 -11.38 -6.50
C GLY A 216 28.08 -12.15 -5.86
N TRP A 217 28.24 -13.46 -5.73
CA TRP A 217 27.25 -14.33 -5.08
C TRP A 217 27.05 -13.98 -3.59
N ASN A 218 28.13 -13.83 -2.83
CA ASN A 218 28.03 -13.45 -1.43
C ASN A 218 27.37 -12.09 -1.23
N VAL A 219 27.65 -11.11 -2.08
CA VAL A 219 27.02 -9.78 -2.03
C VAL A 219 25.51 -9.90 -2.32
N ILE A 220 25.10 -10.69 -3.32
CA ILE A 220 23.69 -10.91 -3.65
C ILE A 220 22.97 -11.61 -2.51
N VAL A 221 23.57 -12.61 -1.89
CA VAL A 221 22.97 -13.38 -0.80
C VAL A 221 22.83 -12.53 0.46
N VAL A 222 23.91 -11.87 0.90
CA VAL A 222 23.89 -11.02 2.09
C VAL A 222 22.97 -9.82 1.88
N GLY A 223 23.03 -9.19 0.71
CA GLY A 223 22.13 -8.09 0.34
C GLY A 223 20.68 -8.56 0.26
N GLY A 224 20.42 -9.73 -0.31
CA GLY A 224 19.10 -10.34 -0.39
C GLY A 224 18.47 -10.61 0.99
N TYR A 225 19.23 -11.22 1.91
CA TYR A 225 18.74 -11.42 3.29
C TYR A 225 18.59 -10.12 4.08
N ALA A 226 19.51 -9.15 3.91
CA ALA A 226 19.37 -7.84 4.53
C ALA A 226 18.09 -7.14 4.06
N LEU A 227 17.82 -7.14 2.75
CA LEU A 227 16.59 -6.59 2.19
C LEU A 227 15.37 -7.37 2.68
N ALA A 228 15.41 -8.69 2.72
CA ALA A 228 14.33 -9.54 3.24
C ALA A 228 14.02 -9.20 4.70
N ALA A 229 15.04 -9.01 5.55
CA ALA A 229 14.87 -8.62 6.94
C ALA A 229 14.21 -7.24 7.07
N VAL A 230 14.64 -6.26 6.29
CA VAL A 230 14.04 -4.92 6.28
C VAL A 230 12.57 -4.99 5.87
N LEU A 231 12.25 -5.69 4.77
CA LEU A 231 10.87 -5.86 4.31
C LEU A 231 10.01 -6.60 5.34
N PHE A 232 10.55 -7.62 6.00
CA PHE A 232 9.84 -8.36 7.04
C PHE A 232 9.51 -7.48 8.25
N ILE A 233 10.43 -6.61 8.66
CA ILE A 233 10.18 -5.61 9.72
C ILE A 233 9.08 -4.63 9.28
N VAL A 234 9.13 -4.15 8.04
CA VAL A 234 8.12 -3.26 7.46
C VAL A 234 6.74 -3.94 7.44
N ASP A 235 6.66 -5.21 7.08
CA ASP A 235 5.43 -6.01 7.09
C ASP A 235 4.85 -6.12 8.51
N ILE A 236 5.70 -6.38 9.53
CA ILE A 236 5.27 -6.43 10.93
C ILE A 236 4.74 -5.07 11.39
N VAL A 237 5.48 -3.99 11.10
CA VAL A 237 5.06 -2.62 11.45
C VAL A 237 3.72 -2.29 10.81
N ASN A 238 3.56 -2.61 9.52
CA ASN A 238 2.30 -2.44 8.81
C ASN A 238 1.14 -3.22 9.47
N ALA A 239 1.37 -4.47 9.84
CA ALA A 239 0.38 -5.30 10.53
C ALA A 239 -0.04 -4.75 11.89
N VAL A 240 0.92 -4.25 12.68
CA VAL A 240 0.67 -3.64 14.00
C VAL A 240 -0.13 -2.34 13.85
N LEU A 241 0.25 -1.48 12.90
CA LEU A 241 -0.47 -0.24 12.62
C LEU A 241 -1.88 -0.54 12.12
N TRP A 242 -2.03 -1.54 11.22
CA TRP A 242 -3.33 -1.95 10.74
C TRP A 242 -4.26 -2.39 11.88
N ALA A 243 -3.78 -3.25 12.78
CA ALA A 243 -4.58 -3.75 13.89
C ALA A 243 -4.95 -2.67 14.93
N ARG A 244 -4.11 -1.63 15.08
CA ARG A 244 -4.37 -0.53 16.03
C ARG A 244 -5.34 0.52 15.49
N GLU A 245 -5.37 0.71 14.19
CA GLU A 245 -6.05 1.85 13.56
C GLU A 245 -7.24 1.46 12.71
N SER A 246 -7.36 0.17 12.37
CA SER A 246 -8.54 -0.31 11.68
C SER A 246 -9.74 -0.31 12.62
N SER A 247 -10.82 0.26 12.14
CA SER A 247 -12.03 0.44 12.90
C SER A 247 -13.23 0.63 11.98
N PHE A 248 -14.42 0.49 12.53
CA PHE A 248 -15.64 0.89 11.88
C PHE A 248 -16.55 1.65 12.85
N ALA A 249 -17.37 2.48 12.28
CA ALA A 249 -18.36 3.25 13.02
C ALA A 249 -19.64 3.33 12.20
N TYR A 250 -20.78 3.40 12.84
CA TYR A 250 -22.04 3.67 12.19
C TYR A 250 -22.94 4.48 13.10
N ASN A 251 -23.76 5.33 12.49
CA ASN A 251 -24.83 6.07 13.14
C ASN A 251 -26.15 5.81 12.41
N HIS A 252 -27.21 6.58 12.69
CA HIS A 252 -28.50 6.40 12.03
C HIS A 252 -28.45 6.59 10.50
N ARG A 253 -27.50 7.35 9.96
CA ARG A 253 -27.42 7.73 8.55
C ARG A 253 -26.19 7.20 7.81
N PHE A 254 -25.05 7.08 8.48
CA PHE A 254 -23.76 6.82 7.86
C PHE A 254 -23.06 5.60 8.45
N MET A 255 -22.28 4.95 7.62
CA MET A 255 -21.26 4.01 8.03
C MET A 255 -19.89 4.53 7.61
N GLN A 256 -18.91 4.33 8.45
CA GLN A 256 -17.52 4.65 8.20
C GLN A 256 -16.66 3.42 8.49
N VAL A 257 -15.77 3.09 7.56
CA VAL A 257 -14.77 2.03 7.72
C VAL A 257 -13.40 2.65 7.52
N SER A 258 -12.52 2.42 8.47
CA SER A 258 -11.13 2.85 8.41
C SER A 258 -10.23 1.62 8.39
N ASN A 259 -9.47 1.45 7.32
CA ASN A 259 -8.41 0.47 7.21
C ASN A 259 -7.07 1.16 7.45
N GLY A 260 -6.43 0.83 8.57
CA GLY A 260 -5.12 1.36 8.95
C GLY A 260 -3.96 0.63 8.27
N GLY A 261 -2.76 0.96 8.68
CA GLY A 261 -1.51 0.40 8.18
C GLY A 261 -0.50 1.51 7.88
N LEU A 262 0.51 1.23 7.07
CA LEU A 262 1.43 2.26 6.56
C LEU A 262 0.68 3.31 5.75
N SER A 263 -0.25 2.89 4.91
CA SER A 263 -1.25 3.77 4.32
C SER A 263 -2.59 3.56 5.02
N ARG A 264 -3.33 4.65 5.22
CA ARG A 264 -4.66 4.62 5.84
C ARG A 264 -5.70 5.05 4.83
N GLU A 265 -6.79 4.30 4.76
CA GLU A 265 -7.95 4.63 3.96
C GLU A 265 -9.20 4.61 4.84
N THR A 266 -9.93 5.72 4.85
CA THR A 266 -11.21 5.85 5.55
C THR A 266 -12.29 6.11 4.52
N VAL A 267 -13.26 5.22 4.45
CA VAL A 267 -14.40 5.31 3.55
C VAL A 267 -15.65 5.56 4.37
N SER A 268 -16.38 6.62 4.04
CA SER A 268 -17.65 6.98 4.69
C SER A 268 -18.75 6.99 3.65
N PHE A 269 -19.85 6.31 3.92
CA PHE A 269 -20.98 6.21 2.99
C PHE A 269 -22.33 6.17 3.71
N PRO A 270 -23.40 6.74 3.09
CA PRO A 270 -24.73 6.72 3.66
C PRO A 270 -25.29 5.29 3.71
N ARG A 271 -26.03 4.96 4.77
CA ARG A 271 -26.76 3.68 4.91
C ARG A 271 -27.60 3.36 3.67
N GLN A 272 -28.29 4.35 3.13
CA GLN A 272 -29.16 4.21 1.96
C GLN A 272 -28.42 3.83 0.65
N LYS A 273 -27.11 4.06 0.60
CA LYS A 273 -26.27 3.75 -0.55
C LYS A 273 -25.63 2.36 -0.47
N ILE A 274 -25.80 1.65 0.65
CA ILE A 274 -25.34 0.26 0.80
C ILE A 274 -26.31 -0.64 0.03
N GLN A 275 -25.80 -1.27 -1.02
CA GLN A 275 -26.58 -2.21 -1.84
C GLN A 275 -26.60 -3.61 -1.23
N PHE A 276 -25.47 -3.99 -0.65
CA PHE A 276 -25.29 -5.32 -0.07
C PHE A 276 -24.35 -5.24 1.13
N GLY A 277 -24.73 -5.87 2.23
CA GLY A 277 -23.90 -6.05 3.39
C GLY A 277 -23.95 -7.47 3.90
N CYS A 278 -22.79 -8.04 4.17
CA CYS A 278 -22.71 -9.37 4.78
C CYS A 278 -21.51 -9.49 5.71
N THR A 279 -21.59 -10.48 6.60
CA THR A 279 -20.46 -10.94 7.39
C THR A 279 -19.99 -12.29 6.88
N LYS A 280 -18.68 -12.48 6.83
CA LYS A 280 -18.06 -13.76 6.50
C LYS A 280 -17.08 -14.16 7.59
N SER A 281 -17.05 -15.44 7.95
CA SER A 281 -16.07 -15.95 8.89
C SER A 281 -15.46 -17.25 8.39
N ASN A 282 -14.14 -17.37 8.50
CA ASN A 282 -13.44 -18.62 8.27
C ASN A 282 -13.33 -19.43 9.58
N PRO A 283 -12.94 -20.73 9.55
CA PRO A 283 -12.86 -21.55 10.75
C PRO A 283 -11.96 -20.97 11.85
N LEU A 284 -10.87 -20.27 11.46
CA LEU A 284 -9.95 -19.62 12.40
C LEU A 284 -10.59 -18.36 13.02
N GLN A 285 -11.42 -17.64 12.26
CA GLN A 285 -12.17 -16.49 12.76
C GLN A 285 -13.26 -16.91 13.74
N ARG A 286 -13.99 -17.99 13.43
CA ARG A 286 -15.02 -18.55 14.34
C ARG A 286 -14.43 -18.91 15.70
N ARG A 287 -13.24 -19.56 15.72
CA ARG A 287 -12.55 -19.87 16.98
C ARG A 287 -12.10 -18.63 17.75
N ALA A 288 -11.81 -17.56 17.04
CA ALA A 288 -11.36 -16.30 17.62
C ALA A 288 -12.53 -15.35 17.98
N GLY A 289 -13.78 -15.70 17.66
CA GLY A 289 -14.94 -14.84 17.86
C GLY A 289 -14.90 -13.56 17.01
N THR A 290 -14.38 -13.67 15.78
CA THR A 290 -14.24 -12.52 14.86
C THR A 290 -14.87 -12.82 13.50
N ASP A 291 -15.34 -11.78 12.83
CA ASP A 291 -15.92 -11.82 11.49
C ASP A 291 -15.30 -10.76 10.58
N THR A 292 -15.47 -10.97 9.29
CA THR A 292 -15.14 -10.00 8.27
C THR A 292 -16.40 -9.31 7.79
N LEU A 293 -16.46 -7.98 7.93
CA LEU A 293 -17.55 -7.15 7.43
C LEU A 293 -17.30 -6.81 5.96
N LEU A 294 -18.34 -6.94 5.14
CA LEU A 294 -18.34 -6.51 3.74
C LEU A 294 -19.54 -5.60 3.50
N ALA A 295 -19.28 -4.39 3.05
CA ALA A 295 -20.32 -3.45 2.64
C ALA A 295 -20.04 -3.03 1.19
N THR A 296 -20.99 -3.27 0.30
CA THR A 296 -20.88 -2.93 -1.12
C THR A 296 -21.79 -1.74 -1.42
N THR A 297 -21.21 -0.73 -2.07
CA THR A 297 -21.92 0.45 -2.59
C THR A 297 -21.84 0.45 -4.11
N ALA A 298 -22.70 1.22 -4.78
CA ALA A 298 -22.70 1.35 -6.24
C ALA A 298 -21.53 2.21 -6.77
N ALA A 299 -20.53 2.53 -5.95
CA ALA A 299 -19.39 3.33 -6.39
C ALA A 299 -18.50 2.52 -7.36
N GLY A 300 -18.05 3.16 -8.44
CA GLY A 300 -17.18 2.54 -9.44
C GLY A 300 -17.93 1.60 -10.41
N SER A 301 -17.18 1.09 -11.39
CA SER A 301 -17.68 0.12 -12.37
C SER A 301 -17.88 -1.24 -11.69
N GLY A 302 -19.13 -1.64 -11.50
CA GLY A 302 -19.49 -2.90 -10.84
C GLY A 302 -19.65 -2.84 -9.32
N GLY A 303 -19.59 -1.65 -8.72
CA GLY A 303 -19.69 -1.45 -7.27
C GLY A 303 -18.35 -1.57 -6.53
N THR A 304 -18.23 -0.89 -5.40
CA THR A 304 -17.07 -0.95 -4.53
C THR A 304 -17.42 -1.66 -3.22
N THR A 305 -16.69 -2.72 -2.91
CA THR A 305 -16.83 -3.44 -1.65
C THR A 305 -15.79 -2.97 -0.65
N THR A 306 -16.25 -2.36 0.43
CA THR A 306 -15.41 -2.00 1.57
C THR A 306 -15.39 -3.17 2.55
N THR A 307 -14.20 -3.64 2.87
CA THR A 307 -14.00 -4.82 3.74
C THR A 307 -13.27 -4.42 5.00
N LEU A 308 -13.75 -4.87 6.15
CA LEU A 308 -13.05 -4.82 7.43
C LEU A 308 -12.90 -6.23 7.98
N ILE A 309 -11.66 -6.65 8.17
CA ILE A 309 -11.32 -8.00 8.63
C ILE A 309 -11.20 -8.00 10.15
N ASP A 310 -11.60 -9.13 10.80
CA ASP A 310 -11.45 -9.37 12.23
C ASP A 310 -12.17 -8.37 13.14
N ALA A 311 -13.36 -7.91 12.75
CA ALA A 311 -14.30 -7.26 13.66
C ALA A 311 -14.79 -8.25 14.74
N SER A 312 -15.16 -7.76 15.93
CA SER A 312 -15.77 -8.62 16.95
C SER A 312 -17.09 -9.19 16.43
N HIS A 313 -17.35 -10.48 16.70
CA HIS A 313 -18.61 -11.15 16.28
C HIS A 313 -19.84 -10.42 16.78
N ALA A 314 -19.85 -9.95 18.05
CA ALA A 314 -20.97 -9.21 18.62
C ALA A 314 -21.23 -7.88 17.87
N ASP A 315 -20.16 -7.14 17.56
CA ASP A 315 -20.27 -5.88 16.80
C ASP A 315 -20.67 -6.11 15.35
N ALA A 316 -20.22 -7.20 14.74
CA ALA A 316 -20.60 -7.61 13.39
C ALA A 316 -22.10 -7.94 13.29
N MET A 317 -22.64 -8.66 14.29
CA MET A 317 -24.08 -8.95 14.36
C MET A 317 -24.90 -7.69 14.59
N ALA A 318 -24.48 -6.83 15.51
CA ALA A 318 -25.15 -5.53 15.75
C ALA A 318 -25.17 -4.66 14.50
N TRP A 319 -24.08 -4.68 13.69
CA TRP A 319 -24.04 -4.00 12.42
C TRP A 319 -25.00 -4.60 11.39
N LEU A 320 -25.12 -5.94 11.31
CA LEU A 320 -26.09 -6.58 10.42
C LEU A 320 -27.53 -6.23 10.82
N ASP A 321 -27.84 -6.20 12.13
CA ASP A 321 -29.15 -5.79 12.62
C ASP A 321 -29.46 -4.31 12.28
N TRP A 322 -28.45 -3.46 12.37
CA TRP A 322 -28.57 -2.07 11.93
C TRP A 322 -28.87 -1.94 10.43
N LEU A 323 -28.34 -2.85 9.58
CA LEU A 323 -28.62 -2.84 8.14
C LEU A 323 -30.05 -3.24 7.77
N LYS A 324 -30.74 -4.03 8.60
CA LYS A 324 -32.10 -4.48 8.32
C LYS A 324 -33.07 -3.31 8.22
N PRO A 325 -34.04 -3.34 7.27
CA PRO A 325 -35.12 -2.37 7.23
C PRO A 325 -35.86 -2.36 8.58
N GLY A 326 -35.91 -1.21 9.27
CA GLY A 326 -36.50 -1.10 10.60
C GLY A 326 -35.57 -1.41 11.78
N GLY A 327 -34.33 -1.74 11.55
CA GLY A 327 -33.32 -1.90 12.60
C GLY A 327 -32.98 -0.56 13.26
N ASN A 328 -33.30 -0.43 14.55
CA ASN A 328 -33.10 0.68 15.48
C ASN A 328 -33.21 2.10 14.87
N GLN A 329 -34.43 2.63 14.89
CA GLN A 329 -34.68 4.07 14.88
C GLN A 329 -34.25 4.66 16.21
#